data_d5479b8d593af6c01a6e143116871b75
#
_entry.id   d5479b8d593af6c01a6e143116871b75
#
_cell.length_a   1.000
_cell.length_b   1.000
_cell.length_c   1.000
_cell.angle_alpha   90.00
_cell.angle_beta   90.00
_cell.angle_gamma   90.00
#
_symmetry.space_group_name_H-M   'P 1'
#
loop_
_entity.id
_entity.type
_entity.pdbx_description
1 polymer ?
#
loop_
_entity_poly.entity_id
_entity_poly.type
_entity_poly.pdbx_seq_one_letter_code
_entity_poly.pdbx_strand_id
1 'polypeptide(L)'
;MYQDVTRSNDGEPSAARHLLAWTHTAGFEDVVSSESTWCFATPEDRAWWGGLWADRITQSSLAQQAAERGLATPDRLVDLAQAWREWAAHPDGWFVVVHGEILARA
;
A
#
# COMPACT_ATOMS: atom_id res chain seq x y z
N MET A 1 9.54 -4.50 2.01
CA MET A 1 9.89 -4.11 0.62
C MET A 1 9.15 -2.86 0.17
N TYR A 2 7.81 -2.86 0.07
CA TYR A 2 7.03 -1.68 -0.33
C TYR A 2 7.33 -0.43 0.52
N GLN A 3 7.29 -0.56 1.84
CA GLN A 3 7.57 0.55 2.74
C GLN A 3 9.00 1.09 2.59
N ASP A 4 9.96 0.20 2.36
CA ASP A 4 11.36 0.60 2.18
C ASP A 4 11.55 1.36 0.87
N VAL A 5 10.91 0.92 -0.22
CA VAL A 5 10.92 1.65 -1.49
C VAL A 5 10.27 3.02 -1.34
N THR A 6 9.12 3.10 -0.66
CA THR A 6 8.42 4.36 -0.40
C THR A 6 9.32 5.34 0.37
N ARG A 7 9.97 4.88 1.44
CA ARG A 7 10.90 5.70 2.24
C ARG A 7 12.12 6.13 1.44
N SER A 8 12.64 5.27 0.57
CA SER A 8 13.77 5.61 -0.29
C SER A 8 13.42 6.66 -1.36
N ASN A 9 12.14 6.90 -1.60
CA ASN A 9 11.60 7.98 -2.45
C ASN A 9 11.13 9.20 -1.63
N ASP A 10 11.58 9.34 -0.39
CA ASP A 10 11.17 10.40 0.55
C ASP A 10 9.67 10.39 0.87
N GLY A 11 9.00 9.28 0.68
CA GLY A 11 7.59 9.10 1.04
C GLY A 11 7.41 8.54 2.45
N GLU A 12 6.26 8.81 3.05
CA GLU A 12 5.85 8.20 4.32
C GLU A 12 4.75 7.16 4.06
N PRO A 13 5.04 5.84 4.14
CA PRO A 13 4.05 4.81 3.86
C PRO A 13 2.91 4.75 4.88
N SER A 14 3.10 5.34 6.07
CA SER A 14 2.10 5.42 7.12
C SER A 14 1.52 6.84 7.28
N ALA A 15 1.49 7.62 6.20
CA ALA A 15 1.10 9.03 6.22
C ALA A 15 -0.28 9.27 6.86
N ALA A 16 -1.24 8.38 6.67
CA ALA A 16 -2.59 8.53 7.24
C ALA A 16 -2.58 8.72 8.76
N ARG A 17 -1.65 8.08 9.46
CA ARG A 17 -1.50 8.21 10.92
C ARG A 17 -1.04 9.59 11.37
N HIS A 18 -0.43 10.35 10.48
CA HIS A 18 0.20 11.63 10.76
C HIS A 18 -0.56 12.82 10.17
N LEU A 19 -1.54 12.59 9.28
CA LEU A 19 -2.21 13.66 8.52
C LEU A 19 -2.83 14.72 9.43
N LEU A 20 -3.50 14.33 10.50
CA LEU A 20 -4.14 15.29 11.41
C LEU A 20 -3.10 16.20 12.09
N ALA A 21 -2.03 15.60 12.62
CA ALA A 21 -0.95 16.35 13.24
C ALA A 21 -0.24 17.27 12.25
N TRP A 22 0.03 16.80 11.05
CA TRP A 22 0.64 17.62 9.99
C TRP A 22 -0.25 18.79 9.58
N THR A 23 -1.56 18.55 9.50
CA THR A 23 -2.54 19.59 9.15
C THR A 23 -2.58 20.71 10.22
N HIS A 24 -2.58 20.34 11.50
CA HIS A 24 -2.48 21.31 12.60
C HIS A 24 -1.15 22.07 12.59
N THR A 25 -0.05 21.37 12.37
CA THR A 25 1.29 21.98 12.27
C THR A 25 1.37 22.98 11.11
N ALA A 26 0.67 22.71 10.01
CA ALA A 26 0.58 23.63 8.87
C ALA A 26 -0.30 24.85 9.14
N GLY A 27 -0.99 24.92 10.28
CA GLY A 27 -1.76 26.08 10.71
C GLY A 27 -3.26 26.04 10.40
N PHE A 28 -3.78 24.91 9.91
CA PHE A 28 -5.22 24.76 9.69
C PHE A 28 -5.95 24.52 11.02
N GLU A 29 -7.03 25.27 11.25
CA GLU A 29 -7.88 25.15 12.46
C GLU A 29 -9.21 24.47 12.16
N ASP A 30 -9.79 24.72 10.97
CA ASP A 30 -11.03 24.09 10.50
C ASP A 30 -10.70 22.80 9.76
N VAL A 31 -10.69 21.69 10.50
CA VAL A 31 -10.23 20.38 10.03
C VAL A 31 -11.27 19.32 10.35
N VAL A 32 -11.63 18.54 9.33
CA VAL A 32 -12.48 17.34 9.48
C VAL A 32 -11.66 16.11 9.11
N SER A 33 -11.56 15.18 10.05
CA SER A 33 -10.94 13.87 9.83
C SER A 33 -12.01 12.85 9.50
N SER A 34 -11.72 12.00 8.52
CA SER A 34 -12.59 10.89 8.14
C SER A 34 -11.75 9.67 7.72
N GLU A 35 -12.42 8.56 7.53
CA GLU A 35 -11.81 7.33 7.02
C GLU A 35 -12.73 6.65 6.03
N SER A 36 -12.12 5.86 5.15
CA SER A 36 -12.81 4.91 4.29
C SER A 36 -12.03 3.61 4.25
N THR A 37 -12.70 2.52 3.94
CA THR A 37 -12.07 1.20 3.89
C THR A 37 -12.36 0.51 2.57
N TRP A 38 -11.33 -0.19 2.06
CA TRP A 38 -11.48 -1.16 0.97
C TRP A 38 -11.36 -2.55 1.56
N CYS A 39 -12.22 -3.45 1.12
CA CYS A 39 -12.26 -4.82 1.58
C CYS A 39 -12.19 -5.78 0.39
N PHE A 40 -11.24 -6.71 0.44
CA PHE A 40 -11.03 -7.71 -0.59
C PHE A 40 -11.17 -9.09 0.04
N ALA A 41 -12.33 -9.71 -0.10
CA ALA A 41 -12.66 -10.99 0.52
C ALA A 41 -13.40 -11.95 -0.42
N THR A 42 -14.11 -11.44 -1.45
CA THR A 42 -14.74 -12.29 -2.45
C THR A 42 -13.70 -12.91 -3.39
N PRO A 43 -13.99 -14.05 -4.05
CA PRO A 43 -13.06 -14.63 -5.04
C PRO A 43 -12.64 -13.64 -6.13
N GLU A 44 -13.56 -12.82 -6.64
CA GLU A 44 -13.29 -11.82 -7.67
C GLU A 44 -12.37 -10.72 -7.16
N ASP A 45 -12.66 -10.19 -5.96
CA ASP A 45 -11.85 -9.11 -5.35
C ASP A 45 -10.45 -9.60 -5.02
N ARG A 46 -10.32 -10.81 -4.47
CA ARG A 46 -9.01 -11.40 -4.19
C ARG A 46 -8.20 -11.62 -5.45
N ALA A 47 -8.82 -12.14 -6.51
CA ALA A 47 -8.14 -12.36 -7.79
C ALA A 47 -7.62 -11.04 -8.37
N TRP A 48 -8.44 -9.99 -8.32
CA TRP A 48 -8.06 -8.67 -8.81
C TRP A 48 -6.93 -8.05 -8.00
N TRP A 49 -7.08 -8.00 -6.68
CA TRP A 49 -6.09 -7.37 -5.79
C TRP A 49 -4.77 -8.15 -5.74
N GLY A 50 -4.85 -9.46 -5.56
CA GLY A 50 -3.68 -10.34 -5.51
C GLY A 50 -2.93 -10.37 -6.84
N GLY A 51 -3.65 -10.41 -7.97
CA GLY A 51 -3.05 -10.34 -9.30
C GLY A 51 -2.38 -9.00 -9.55
N LEU A 52 -3.01 -7.90 -9.17
CA LEU A 52 -2.46 -6.56 -9.29
C LEU A 52 -1.12 -6.43 -8.53
N TRP A 53 -1.07 -6.89 -7.29
CA TRP A 53 0.15 -6.82 -6.48
C TRP A 53 1.22 -7.80 -6.95
N ALA A 54 0.84 -9.01 -7.36
CA ALA A 54 1.79 -9.97 -7.95
C ALA A 54 2.48 -9.37 -9.18
N ASP A 55 1.74 -8.69 -10.05
CA ASP A 55 2.29 -8.02 -11.22
C ASP A 55 3.15 -6.80 -10.85
N ARG A 56 2.69 -5.98 -9.91
CA ARG A 56 3.44 -4.79 -9.45
C ARG A 56 4.82 -5.13 -8.89
N ILE A 57 4.92 -6.18 -8.10
CA ILE A 57 6.19 -6.55 -7.46
C ILE A 57 7.15 -7.27 -8.39
N THR A 58 6.74 -7.61 -9.61
CA THR A 58 7.62 -8.25 -10.62
C THR A 58 7.80 -7.42 -11.88
N GLN A 59 6.87 -6.51 -12.23
CA GLN A 59 6.82 -5.87 -13.55
C GLN A 59 6.73 -4.35 -13.51
N SER A 60 6.69 -3.72 -12.34
CA SER A 60 6.51 -2.28 -12.22
C SER A 60 7.82 -1.55 -11.85
N SER A 61 7.76 -0.21 -11.84
CA SER A 61 8.84 0.62 -11.33
C SER A 61 9.18 0.34 -9.86
N LEU A 62 8.22 -0.11 -9.06
CA LEU A 62 8.46 -0.57 -7.70
C LEU A 62 9.43 -1.75 -7.67
N ALA A 63 9.22 -2.75 -8.54
CA ALA A 63 10.10 -3.90 -8.66
C ALA A 63 11.51 -3.48 -9.09
N GLN A 64 11.61 -2.63 -10.10
CA GLN A 64 12.87 -2.11 -10.59
C GLN A 64 13.63 -1.35 -9.49
N GLN A 65 12.97 -0.44 -8.79
CA GLN A 65 13.59 0.32 -7.70
C GLN A 65 14.03 -0.56 -6.55
N ALA A 66 13.23 -1.56 -6.18
CA ALA A 66 13.58 -2.50 -5.11
C ALA A 66 14.85 -3.28 -5.46
N ALA A 67 14.97 -3.77 -6.70
CA ALA A 67 16.14 -4.50 -7.18
C ALA A 67 17.37 -3.59 -7.28
N GLU A 68 17.26 -2.42 -7.91
CA GLU A 68 18.36 -1.47 -8.11
C GLU A 68 18.92 -0.92 -6.80
N ARG A 69 18.06 -0.73 -5.80
CA ARG A 69 18.44 -0.20 -4.48
C ARG A 69 18.80 -1.29 -3.47
N GLY A 70 18.83 -2.55 -3.87
CA GLY A 70 19.17 -3.68 -3.00
C GLY A 70 18.17 -3.96 -1.89
N LEU A 71 16.93 -3.50 -2.03
CA LEU A 71 15.85 -3.71 -1.06
C LEU A 71 15.16 -5.06 -1.21
N ALA A 72 15.26 -5.68 -2.38
CA ALA A 72 14.82 -7.04 -2.65
C ALA A 72 15.57 -7.61 -3.85
N THR A 73 15.81 -8.92 -3.85
CA THR A 73 16.35 -9.62 -5.01
C THR A 73 15.23 -9.98 -5.98
N PRO A 74 15.52 -10.19 -7.29
CA PRO A 74 14.51 -10.65 -8.24
C PRO A 74 13.84 -11.96 -7.81
N ASP A 75 14.57 -12.91 -7.23
CA ASP A 75 14.01 -14.18 -6.72
C ASP A 75 13.04 -13.92 -5.56
N ARG A 76 13.36 -13.01 -4.66
CA ARG A 76 12.47 -12.62 -3.55
C ARG A 76 11.18 -11.99 -4.07
N LEU A 77 11.26 -11.17 -5.10
CA LEU A 77 10.08 -10.56 -5.73
C LEU A 77 9.17 -11.60 -6.36
N VAL A 78 9.75 -12.63 -7.01
CA VAL A 78 8.99 -13.75 -7.55
C VAL A 78 8.28 -14.54 -6.43
N ASP A 79 8.96 -14.79 -5.31
CA ASP A 79 8.37 -15.47 -4.15
C ASP A 79 7.21 -14.66 -3.55
N LEU A 80 7.35 -13.34 -3.44
CA LEU A 80 6.28 -12.46 -2.98
C LEU A 80 5.09 -12.45 -3.93
N ALA A 81 5.34 -12.44 -5.24
CA ALA A 81 4.27 -12.52 -6.24
C ALA A 81 3.50 -13.84 -6.12
N GLN A 82 4.20 -14.94 -5.91
CA GLN A 82 3.58 -16.25 -5.69
C GLN A 82 2.74 -16.27 -4.42
N ALA A 83 3.23 -15.67 -3.33
CA ALA A 83 2.48 -15.56 -2.08
C ALA A 83 1.17 -14.78 -2.27
N TRP A 84 1.18 -13.70 -3.06
CA TRP A 84 -0.03 -12.96 -3.41
C TRP A 84 -1.04 -13.81 -4.19
N ARG A 85 -0.56 -14.63 -5.14
CA ARG A 85 -1.42 -15.54 -5.90
C ARG A 85 -2.01 -16.64 -5.04
N GLU A 86 -1.24 -17.20 -4.12
CA GLU A 86 -1.71 -18.20 -3.15
C GLU A 86 -2.78 -17.62 -2.22
N TRP A 87 -2.56 -16.42 -1.71
CA TRP A 87 -3.56 -15.70 -0.92
C TRP A 87 -4.85 -15.48 -1.73
N ALA A 88 -4.74 -15.03 -2.98
CA ALA A 88 -5.90 -14.78 -3.83
C ALA A 88 -6.72 -16.05 -4.09
N ALA A 89 -6.08 -17.21 -4.16
CA ALA A 89 -6.71 -18.51 -4.36
C ALA A 89 -7.30 -19.10 -3.05
N HIS A 90 -6.92 -18.58 -1.88
CA HIS A 90 -7.35 -19.12 -0.60
C HIS A 90 -8.78 -18.66 -0.27
N PRO A 91 -9.71 -19.59 0.05
CA PRO A 91 -11.11 -19.23 0.30
C PRO A 91 -11.32 -18.33 1.52
N ASP A 92 -10.41 -18.34 2.47
CA ASP A 92 -10.44 -17.50 3.67
C ASP A 92 -9.59 -16.22 3.54
N GLY A 93 -9.07 -15.93 2.35
CA GLY A 93 -8.28 -14.73 2.09
C GLY A 93 -9.10 -13.47 2.34
N TRP A 94 -8.55 -12.57 3.16
CA TRP A 94 -9.20 -11.32 3.53
C TRP A 94 -8.15 -10.22 3.69
N PHE A 95 -8.35 -9.12 3.00
CA PHE A 95 -7.46 -7.97 3.03
C PHE A 95 -8.26 -6.68 3.17
N VAL A 96 -7.86 -5.82 4.09
CA VAL A 96 -8.51 -4.54 4.36
C VAL A 96 -7.50 -3.43 4.27
N VAL A 97 -7.85 -2.37 3.53
CA VAL A 97 -7.07 -1.13 3.47
C VAL A 97 -7.89 -0.03 4.13
N VAL A 98 -7.32 0.60 5.15
CA VAL A 98 -7.92 1.75 5.82
C VAL A 98 -7.28 3.02 5.27
N HIS A 99 -8.11 3.95 4.76
CA HIS A 99 -7.67 5.25 4.28
C HIS A 99 -8.00 6.31 5.33
N GLY A 100 -7.00 7.06 5.76
CA GLY A 100 -7.23 8.30 6.51
C GLY A 100 -7.37 9.47 5.55
N GLU A 101 -8.31 10.35 5.83
CA GLU A 101 -8.66 11.48 4.98
C GLU A 101 -8.77 12.75 5.82
N ILE A 102 -8.32 13.86 5.27
CA ILE A 102 -8.43 15.18 5.92
C ILE A 102 -9.06 16.16 4.94
N LEU A 103 -10.06 16.88 5.42
CA LEU A 103 -10.59 18.07 4.77
C LEU A 103 -10.23 19.28 5.63
N ALA A 104 -9.42 20.17 5.10
CA ALA A 104 -9.00 21.38 5.79
C ALA A 104 -9.41 22.61 4.99
N ARG A 105 -9.82 23.67 5.70
CA ARG A 105 -10.18 24.96 5.11
C ARG A 105 -9.17 26.02 5.52
N ALA A 106 -8.82 26.82 4.55
CA ALA A 106 -7.95 27.97 4.77
C ALA A 106 -8.68 29.10 5.53
#